data_ecda4d7bffc306a313d647a807433c6e
#
_entry.id   ecda4d7bffc306a313d647a807433c6e
#
_cell.length_a   1.000
_cell.length_b   1.000
_cell.length_c   1.000
_cell.angle_alpha   90.00
_cell.angle_beta   90.00
_cell.angle_gamma   90.00
#
_symmetry.space_group_name_H-M   'P 1'
#
loop_
_entity.id
_entity.type
_entity.pdbx_description
1 polymer ?
#
loop_
_entity_poly.entity_id
_entity_poly.type
_entity_poly.pdbx_seq_one_letter_code
_entity_poly.pdbx_strand_id
1 'polypeptide(L)'
;MNIALTGGTGFIGSHFINQALTSGHTVWAIRRSPSSKTRIPIAQQPAWLDAQLDEVTAEELQGCEVLVHLATHTGNVPYDSIANCLRWNLMAVLALFEQARLAGIRRFVVAGSCFEYGRSGERYAEIPTNAPLEPTNSYAASKAAASIALCQWAQEHQLSLEILRVFHVYGEGEAETRFWPSLRRAALAGEDFQMTDGEQIRDFMPVEAVARTFLDRVTMPDHPASMVQIFNLSSGMPMSVRSFAEEWWQKWESKGRLVFGGIPYRSGEAMQYVAGQSQINLHNSL
;
A
#
# COMPACT_ATOMS: atom_id res chain seq x y z
N MET A 1 3.37 -14.99 -16.22
CA MET A 1 3.82 -15.42 -14.86
C MET A 1 2.61 -15.80 -14.03
N ASN A 2 2.79 -16.74 -13.13
CA ASN A 2 1.80 -17.12 -12.12
C ASN A 2 2.10 -16.38 -10.82
N ILE A 3 1.21 -15.50 -10.40
CA ILE A 3 1.39 -14.58 -9.27
C ILE A 3 0.47 -15.01 -8.12
N ALA A 4 1.04 -15.35 -6.95
CA ALA A 4 0.29 -15.44 -5.72
C ALA A 4 0.06 -14.03 -5.15
N LEU A 5 -1.18 -13.67 -4.82
CA LEU A 5 -1.55 -12.33 -4.38
C LEU A 5 -2.33 -12.39 -3.08
N THR A 6 -1.94 -11.60 -2.09
CA THR A 6 -2.79 -11.29 -0.94
C THR A 6 -3.34 -9.88 -1.03
N GLY A 7 -4.48 -9.62 -0.42
CA GLY A 7 -5.09 -8.29 -0.44
C GLY A 7 -5.75 -7.91 -1.77
N GLY A 8 -6.00 -8.88 -2.66
CA GLY A 8 -6.63 -8.68 -3.97
C GLY A 8 -8.02 -8.03 -3.90
N THR A 9 -8.74 -8.18 -2.79
CA THR A 9 -10.03 -7.50 -2.55
C THR A 9 -9.85 -6.07 -2.00
N GLY A 10 -8.63 -5.64 -1.67
CA GLY A 10 -8.31 -4.32 -1.14
C GLY A 10 -8.22 -3.23 -2.18
N PHE A 11 -7.90 -2.01 -1.72
CA PHE A 11 -7.79 -0.82 -2.55
C PHE A 11 -6.73 -0.99 -3.67
N ILE A 12 -5.47 -1.16 -3.32
CA ILE A 12 -4.39 -1.36 -4.30
C ILE A 12 -4.55 -2.70 -5.03
N GLY A 13 -4.95 -3.76 -4.30
CA GLY A 13 -5.01 -5.11 -4.85
C GLY A 13 -6.04 -5.31 -5.95
N SER A 14 -7.19 -4.62 -5.90
CA SER A 14 -8.19 -4.70 -6.99
C SER A 14 -7.68 -4.06 -8.30
N HIS A 15 -6.94 -2.96 -8.22
CA HIS A 15 -6.26 -2.36 -9.38
C HIS A 15 -5.14 -3.27 -9.89
N PHE A 16 -4.36 -3.86 -8.99
CA PHE A 16 -3.31 -4.82 -9.35
C PHE A 16 -3.88 -6.02 -10.14
N ILE A 17 -4.99 -6.62 -9.67
CA ILE A 17 -5.65 -7.73 -10.37
C ILE A 17 -6.01 -7.33 -11.81
N ASN A 18 -6.68 -6.17 -11.99
CA ASN A 18 -7.05 -5.71 -13.32
C ASN A 18 -5.84 -5.56 -14.24
N GLN A 19 -4.78 -4.93 -13.76
CA GLN A 19 -3.57 -4.70 -14.57
C GLN A 19 -2.81 -6.00 -14.86
N ALA A 20 -2.66 -6.89 -13.88
CA ALA A 20 -1.95 -8.15 -14.04
C ALA A 20 -2.65 -9.07 -15.04
N LEU A 21 -3.98 -9.24 -14.91
CA LEU A 21 -4.76 -10.09 -15.83
C LEU A 21 -4.80 -9.50 -17.24
N THR A 22 -4.96 -8.18 -17.39
CA THR A 22 -4.91 -7.49 -18.69
C THR A 22 -3.54 -7.63 -19.36
N SER A 23 -2.46 -7.71 -18.58
CA SER A 23 -1.10 -7.95 -19.08
C SER A 23 -0.79 -9.43 -19.34
N GLY A 24 -1.78 -10.32 -19.25
CA GLY A 24 -1.63 -11.75 -19.59
C GLY A 24 -0.98 -12.59 -18.49
N HIS A 25 -0.94 -12.10 -17.24
CA HIS A 25 -0.49 -12.89 -16.09
C HIS A 25 -1.63 -13.69 -15.50
N THR A 26 -1.32 -14.81 -14.85
CA THR A 26 -2.28 -15.56 -14.03
C THR A 26 -2.15 -15.11 -12.58
N VAL A 27 -3.27 -14.82 -11.92
CA VAL A 27 -3.30 -14.37 -10.53
C VAL A 27 -4.06 -15.37 -9.65
N TRP A 28 -3.39 -15.87 -8.63
CA TRP A 28 -3.94 -16.69 -7.55
C TRP A 28 -4.13 -15.80 -6.33
N ALA A 29 -5.36 -15.31 -6.15
CA ALA A 29 -5.66 -14.29 -5.17
C ALA A 29 -6.26 -14.89 -3.91
N ILE A 30 -5.55 -14.75 -2.79
CA ILE A 30 -5.99 -15.21 -1.47
C ILE A 30 -6.94 -14.16 -0.89
N ARG A 31 -8.13 -14.62 -0.46
CA ARG A 31 -9.13 -13.81 0.25
C ARG A 31 -9.73 -14.59 1.41
N ARG A 32 -10.18 -13.87 2.43
CA ARG A 32 -10.70 -14.49 3.68
C ARG A 32 -11.96 -15.31 3.50
N SER A 33 -12.80 -14.96 2.53
CA SER A 33 -14.03 -15.70 2.25
C SER A 33 -14.58 -15.31 0.86
N PRO A 34 -15.48 -16.13 0.27
CA PRO A 34 -16.17 -15.82 -0.97
C PRO A 34 -17.01 -14.53 -0.93
N SER A 35 -17.41 -14.09 0.27
CA SER A 35 -18.15 -12.84 0.45
C SER A 35 -17.28 -11.57 0.37
N SER A 36 -15.96 -11.73 0.43
CA SER A 36 -15.02 -10.59 0.27
C SER A 36 -15.06 -10.06 -1.15
N LYS A 37 -15.53 -8.81 -1.31
CA LYS A 37 -15.66 -8.15 -2.62
C LYS A 37 -14.49 -7.22 -2.86
N THR A 38 -14.11 -7.09 -4.13
CA THR A 38 -13.11 -6.10 -4.58
C THR A 38 -13.62 -4.68 -4.40
N ARG A 39 -12.71 -3.73 -4.18
CA ARG A 39 -13.04 -2.30 -3.99
C ARG A 39 -13.50 -1.63 -5.26
N ILE A 40 -13.07 -2.12 -6.41
CA ILE A 40 -13.52 -1.69 -7.73
C ILE A 40 -13.97 -2.92 -8.53
N PRO A 41 -14.79 -2.75 -9.57
CA PRO A 41 -15.07 -3.83 -10.52
C PRO A 41 -13.78 -4.34 -11.16
N ILE A 42 -13.67 -5.67 -11.28
CA ILE A 42 -12.58 -6.32 -12.00
C ILE A 42 -13.10 -6.94 -13.29
N ALA A 43 -12.41 -6.68 -14.39
CA ALA A 43 -12.86 -7.11 -15.72
C ALA A 43 -12.79 -8.64 -15.91
N GLN A 44 -11.80 -9.26 -15.28
CA GLN A 44 -11.59 -10.70 -15.31
C GLN A 44 -11.39 -11.20 -13.88
N GLN A 45 -11.86 -12.42 -13.58
CA GLN A 45 -11.69 -13.01 -12.27
C GLN A 45 -10.33 -13.72 -12.16
N PRO A 46 -9.57 -13.48 -11.07
CA PRO A 46 -8.41 -14.31 -10.76
C PRO A 46 -8.87 -15.69 -10.27
N ALA A 47 -7.94 -16.61 -10.11
CA ALA A 47 -8.18 -17.82 -9.35
C ALA A 47 -8.24 -17.47 -7.85
N TRP A 48 -9.43 -17.51 -7.26
CA TRP A 48 -9.62 -17.20 -5.86
C TRP A 48 -9.30 -18.40 -4.97
N LEU A 49 -8.46 -18.17 -3.95
CA LEU A 49 -8.22 -19.07 -2.83
C LEU A 49 -8.87 -18.49 -1.56
N ASP A 50 -9.87 -19.18 -1.05
CA ASP A 50 -10.62 -18.76 0.14
C ASP A 50 -9.98 -19.35 1.40
N ALA A 51 -9.08 -18.60 2.07
CA ALA A 51 -8.36 -19.00 3.27
C ALA A 51 -7.89 -17.78 4.09
N GLN A 52 -7.66 -17.97 5.39
CA GLN A 52 -6.85 -17.05 6.18
C GLN A 52 -5.38 -17.21 5.77
N LEU A 53 -4.55 -16.16 6.01
CA LEU A 53 -3.15 -16.18 5.58
C LEU A 53 -2.35 -17.31 6.23
N ASP A 54 -2.64 -17.64 7.49
CA ASP A 54 -1.99 -18.70 8.28
C ASP A 54 -2.58 -20.11 8.04
N GLU A 55 -3.60 -20.24 7.20
CA GLU A 55 -4.22 -21.51 6.80
C GLU A 55 -3.76 -21.96 5.40
N VAL A 56 -3.18 -21.08 4.61
CA VAL A 56 -2.70 -21.39 3.25
C VAL A 56 -1.57 -22.40 3.30
N THR A 57 -1.64 -23.42 2.45
CA THR A 57 -0.65 -24.50 2.36
C THR A 57 0.29 -24.32 1.16
N ALA A 58 1.45 -24.97 1.20
CA ALA A 58 2.39 -24.96 0.09
C ALA A 58 1.80 -25.60 -1.18
N GLU A 59 0.94 -26.60 -1.04
CA GLU A 59 0.27 -27.25 -2.18
C GLU A 59 -0.62 -26.29 -2.96
N GLU A 60 -1.36 -25.42 -2.24
CA GLU A 60 -2.24 -24.41 -2.84
C GLU A 60 -1.49 -23.29 -3.59
N LEU A 61 -0.21 -23.11 -3.28
CA LEU A 61 0.67 -22.11 -3.93
C LEU A 61 1.56 -22.73 -5.02
N GLN A 62 1.43 -24.03 -5.28
CA GLN A 62 2.28 -24.72 -6.22
C GLN A 62 2.16 -24.16 -7.64
N GLY A 63 3.30 -23.91 -8.29
CA GLY A 63 3.35 -23.32 -9.64
C GLY A 63 3.30 -21.78 -9.66
N CYS A 64 3.12 -21.11 -8.52
CA CYS A 64 3.33 -19.67 -8.43
C CYS A 64 4.84 -19.33 -8.45
N GLU A 65 5.19 -18.27 -9.17
CA GLU A 65 6.59 -17.84 -9.36
C GLU A 65 7.01 -16.70 -8.40
N VAL A 66 6.02 -15.93 -7.95
CA VAL A 66 6.21 -14.75 -7.08
C VAL A 66 5.02 -14.60 -6.14
N LEU A 67 5.27 -14.10 -4.93
CA LEU A 67 4.22 -13.69 -4.00
C LEU A 67 4.21 -12.17 -3.85
N VAL A 68 3.06 -11.56 -4.14
CA VAL A 68 2.78 -10.14 -3.92
C VAL A 68 1.88 -10.00 -2.69
N HIS A 69 2.41 -9.34 -1.65
CA HIS A 69 1.68 -9.18 -0.39
C HIS A 69 1.19 -7.74 -0.22
N LEU A 70 -0.11 -7.53 -0.51
CA LEU A 70 -0.81 -6.23 -0.36
C LEU A 70 -1.83 -6.26 0.77
N ALA A 71 -2.06 -7.42 1.41
CA ALA A 71 -2.99 -7.52 2.53
C ALA A 71 -2.47 -6.77 3.75
N THR A 72 -3.40 -6.16 4.48
CA THR A 72 -3.12 -5.56 5.77
C THR A 72 -4.36 -5.62 6.66
N HIS A 73 -4.12 -5.75 7.97
CA HIS A 73 -5.16 -5.64 9.00
C HIS A 73 -5.20 -4.21 9.51
N THR A 74 -6.38 -3.60 9.53
CA THR A 74 -6.69 -2.24 10.04
C THR A 74 -5.79 -1.11 9.50
N GLY A 75 -5.71 -0.96 8.17
CA GLY A 75 -4.98 0.15 7.54
C GLY A 75 -5.62 1.55 7.71
N ASN A 76 -6.81 1.64 8.34
CA ASN A 76 -7.55 2.88 8.60
C ASN A 76 -7.96 2.98 10.06
N VAL A 77 -8.13 4.22 10.56
CA VAL A 77 -8.65 4.48 11.90
C VAL A 77 -10.15 4.09 12.01
N PRO A 78 -10.58 3.59 13.19
CA PRO A 78 -9.79 3.28 14.37
C PRO A 78 -8.91 2.05 14.15
N TYR A 79 -7.65 2.12 14.61
CA TYR A 79 -6.76 0.96 14.56
C TYR A 79 -7.14 -0.06 15.63
N ASP A 80 -6.93 -1.34 15.32
CA ASP A 80 -7.13 -2.44 16.27
C ASP A 80 -5.99 -2.47 17.31
N SER A 81 -6.11 -3.33 18.32
CA SER A 81 -5.09 -3.56 19.33
C SER A 81 -3.76 -3.96 18.71
N ILE A 82 -2.66 -3.62 19.37
CA ILE A 82 -1.32 -4.04 18.92
C ILE A 82 -1.20 -5.57 18.79
N ALA A 83 -1.84 -6.32 19.68
CA ALA A 83 -1.81 -7.78 19.64
C ALA A 83 -2.46 -8.32 18.36
N ASN A 84 -3.65 -7.81 18.00
CA ASN A 84 -4.33 -8.22 16.77
C ASN A 84 -3.57 -7.75 15.53
N CYS A 85 -3.04 -6.52 15.55
CA CYS A 85 -2.21 -6.03 14.44
C CYS A 85 -0.96 -6.89 14.22
N LEU A 86 -0.25 -7.29 15.28
CA LEU A 86 0.90 -8.20 15.19
C LEU A 86 0.50 -9.61 14.73
N ARG A 87 -0.61 -10.13 15.24
CA ARG A 87 -1.11 -11.44 14.81
C ARG A 87 -1.28 -11.51 13.29
N TRP A 88 -1.98 -10.51 12.70
CA TRP A 88 -2.38 -10.56 11.30
C TRP A 88 -1.36 -9.92 10.34
N ASN A 89 -0.66 -8.87 10.74
CA ASN A 89 0.31 -8.19 9.88
C ASN A 89 1.73 -8.75 9.99
N LEU A 90 2.01 -9.61 10.99
CA LEU A 90 3.32 -10.22 11.18
C LEU A 90 3.22 -11.74 11.23
N MET A 91 2.55 -12.33 12.23
CA MET A 91 2.63 -13.78 12.46
C MET A 91 1.96 -14.58 11.34
N ALA A 92 0.76 -14.19 10.93
CA ALA A 92 0.06 -14.83 9.81
C ALA A 92 0.80 -14.63 8.47
N VAL A 93 1.47 -13.49 8.31
CA VAL A 93 2.29 -13.22 7.12
C VAL A 93 3.52 -14.12 7.10
N LEU A 94 4.24 -14.28 8.20
CA LEU A 94 5.39 -15.19 8.29
C LEU A 94 4.98 -16.64 8.01
N ALA A 95 3.84 -17.09 8.53
CA ALA A 95 3.31 -18.42 8.24
C ALA A 95 3.05 -18.61 6.73
N LEU A 96 2.38 -17.67 6.08
CA LEU A 96 2.15 -17.68 4.63
C LEU A 96 3.47 -17.70 3.84
N PHE A 97 4.43 -16.86 4.22
CA PHE A 97 5.72 -16.76 3.53
C PHE A 97 6.51 -18.06 3.61
N GLU A 98 6.44 -18.76 4.74
CA GLU A 98 7.05 -20.08 4.88
C GLU A 98 6.38 -21.10 3.96
N GLN A 99 5.05 -21.11 3.86
CA GLN A 99 4.34 -21.99 2.92
C GLN A 99 4.69 -21.66 1.46
N ALA A 100 4.78 -20.38 1.13
CA ALA A 100 5.19 -19.94 -0.21
C ALA A 100 6.62 -20.38 -0.56
N ARG A 101 7.56 -20.30 0.41
CA ARG A 101 8.93 -20.81 0.26
C ARG A 101 8.94 -22.31 0.04
N LEU A 102 8.15 -23.07 0.78
CA LEU A 102 8.01 -24.52 0.64
C LEU A 102 7.38 -24.91 -0.71
N ALA A 103 6.48 -24.09 -1.26
CA ALA A 103 5.93 -24.24 -2.61
C ALA A 103 6.94 -23.95 -3.73
N GLY A 104 8.16 -23.45 -3.39
CA GLY A 104 9.21 -23.13 -4.33
C GLY A 104 9.28 -21.66 -4.76
N ILE A 105 8.43 -20.78 -4.22
CA ILE A 105 8.50 -19.35 -4.49
C ILE A 105 9.78 -18.76 -3.90
N ARG A 106 10.52 -18.02 -4.71
CA ARG A 106 11.81 -17.41 -4.34
C ARG A 106 11.79 -15.90 -4.36
N ARG A 107 10.73 -15.28 -4.86
CA ARG A 107 10.57 -13.83 -5.01
C ARG A 107 9.34 -13.32 -4.30
N PHE A 108 9.52 -12.25 -3.52
CA PHE A 108 8.51 -11.65 -2.68
C PHE A 108 8.50 -10.14 -2.87
N VAL A 109 7.33 -9.57 -3.11
CA VAL A 109 7.12 -8.11 -3.21
C VAL A 109 6.03 -7.70 -2.23
N VAL A 110 6.36 -6.80 -1.31
CA VAL A 110 5.54 -6.51 -0.12
C VAL A 110 5.20 -5.03 -0.07
N ALA A 111 3.92 -4.73 0.19
CA ALA A 111 3.52 -3.38 0.55
C ALA A 111 3.93 -3.08 1.99
N GLY A 112 4.96 -2.26 2.17
CA GLY A 112 5.26 -1.56 3.40
C GLY A 112 4.41 -0.30 3.55
N SER A 113 4.76 0.55 4.50
CA SER A 113 4.05 1.82 4.75
C SER A 113 5.01 2.90 5.19
N CYS A 114 4.84 4.12 4.70
CA CYS A 114 5.56 5.28 5.21
C CYS A 114 5.33 5.50 6.71
N PHE A 115 4.20 5.05 7.26
CA PHE A 115 3.92 5.14 8.70
C PHE A 115 4.86 4.33 9.57
N GLU A 116 5.64 3.39 9.00
CA GLU A 116 6.71 2.68 9.72
C GLU A 116 7.75 3.64 10.30
N TYR A 117 8.03 4.76 9.60
CA TYR A 117 8.95 5.80 10.09
C TYR A 117 8.40 6.56 11.30
N GLY A 118 7.09 6.77 11.38
CA GLY A 118 6.45 7.47 12.49
C GLY A 118 7.11 8.82 12.77
N ARG A 119 7.50 9.07 14.03
CA ARG A 119 8.11 10.34 14.46
C ARG A 119 9.45 10.64 13.79
N SER A 120 10.20 9.62 13.41
CA SER A 120 11.49 9.86 12.77
C SER A 120 11.33 10.56 11.42
N GLY A 121 10.22 10.28 10.69
CA GLY A 121 9.92 10.92 9.43
C GLY A 121 9.82 12.44 9.50
N GLU A 122 9.41 12.98 10.65
CA GLU A 122 9.26 14.41 10.90
C GLU A 122 10.60 15.15 11.00
N ARG A 123 11.70 14.42 11.19
CA ARG A 123 13.06 15.00 11.32
C ARG A 123 13.78 15.18 9.98
N TYR A 124 13.18 14.72 8.89
CA TYR A 124 13.76 14.78 7.55
C TYR A 124 12.94 15.67 6.64
N ALA A 125 13.60 16.50 5.85
CA ALA A 125 12.96 17.20 4.75
C ALA A 125 12.46 16.19 3.70
N GLU A 126 13.26 15.17 3.44
CA GLU A 126 12.95 14.00 2.64
C GLU A 126 13.37 12.74 3.38
N ILE A 127 12.46 11.81 3.63
CA ILE A 127 12.67 10.62 4.46
C ILE A 127 13.48 9.58 3.70
N PRO A 128 14.72 9.27 4.10
CA PRO A 128 15.51 8.23 3.44
C PRO A 128 15.03 6.82 3.87
N THR A 129 15.29 5.80 3.05
CA THR A 129 14.87 4.41 3.35
C THR A 129 15.49 3.83 4.61
N ASN A 130 16.62 4.35 5.06
CA ASN A 130 17.32 3.95 6.29
C ASN A 130 16.98 4.83 7.51
N ALA A 131 15.99 5.71 7.43
CA ALA A 131 15.50 6.46 8.59
C ALA A 131 15.04 5.50 9.69
N PRO A 132 15.30 5.80 10.98
CA PRO A 132 14.85 4.97 12.08
C PRO A 132 13.34 4.74 12.06
N LEU A 133 12.90 3.55 12.48
CA LEU A 133 11.48 3.21 12.58
C LEU A 133 10.97 3.56 13.99
N GLU A 134 10.14 4.59 14.08
CA GLU A 134 9.56 5.11 15.34
C GLU A 134 8.03 5.21 15.24
N PRO A 135 7.33 4.08 15.00
CA PRO A 135 5.89 4.08 14.72
C PRO A 135 5.08 4.64 15.90
N THR A 136 3.97 5.34 15.59
CA THR A 136 3.16 6.07 16.55
C THR A 136 1.79 5.44 16.86
N ASN A 137 1.46 4.33 16.21
CA ASN A 137 0.21 3.60 16.43
C ASN A 137 0.38 2.09 16.18
N SER A 138 -0.61 1.29 16.56
CA SER A 138 -0.56 -0.18 16.47
C SER A 138 -0.39 -0.69 15.04
N TYR A 139 -1.06 -0.08 14.05
CA TYR A 139 -0.88 -0.42 12.64
C TYR A 139 0.57 -0.18 12.20
N ALA A 140 1.08 1.03 12.40
CA ALA A 140 2.44 1.40 12.02
C ALA A 140 3.50 0.50 12.70
N ALA A 141 3.31 0.22 14.00
CA ALA A 141 4.20 -0.67 14.76
C ALA A 141 4.20 -2.10 14.19
N SER A 142 3.03 -2.64 13.84
CA SER A 142 2.95 -3.97 13.23
C SER A 142 3.59 -4.03 11.85
N LYS A 143 3.46 -2.97 11.03
CA LYS A 143 4.10 -2.89 9.71
C LYS A 143 5.62 -2.78 9.82
N ALA A 144 6.14 -1.98 10.76
CA ALA A 144 7.56 -1.88 11.04
C ALA A 144 8.15 -3.23 11.52
N ALA A 145 7.45 -3.90 12.45
CA ALA A 145 7.85 -5.22 12.93
C ALA A 145 7.87 -6.26 11.80
N ALA A 146 6.84 -6.24 10.93
CA ALA A 146 6.78 -7.13 9.77
C ALA A 146 7.94 -6.87 8.78
N SER A 147 8.24 -5.61 8.48
CA SER A 147 9.36 -5.25 7.60
C SER A 147 10.69 -5.78 8.13
N ILE A 148 10.96 -5.61 9.43
CA ILE A 148 12.19 -6.10 10.07
C ILE A 148 12.25 -7.63 10.02
N ALA A 149 11.17 -8.31 10.42
CA ALA A 149 11.14 -9.77 10.48
C ALA A 149 11.25 -10.42 9.10
N LEU A 150 10.54 -9.87 8.09
CA LEU A 150 10.58 -10.39 6.72
C LEU A 150 11.96 -10.20 6.06
N CYS A 151 12.66 -9.08 6.35
CA CYS A 151 14.02 -8.87 5.89
C CYS A 151 14.96 -9.95 6.45
N GLN A 152 14.90 -10.21 7.77
CA GLN A 152 15.71 -11.24 8.40
C GLN A 152 15.37 -12.63 7.87
N TRP A 153 14.07 -12.97 7.77
CA TRP A 153 13.61 -14.24 7.22
C TRP A 153 14.11 -14.48 5.78
N ALA A 154 14.02 -13.46 4.92
CA ALA A 154 14.47 -13.57 3.54
C ALA A 154 15.99 -13.77 3.44
N GLN A 155 16.77 -13.11 4.29
CA GLN A 155 18.22 -13.30 4.37
C GLN A 155 18.59 -14.71 4.82
N GLU A 156 17.96 -15.24 5.87
CA GLU A 156 18.18 -16.60 6.38
C GLU A 156 17.93 -17.68 5.31
N HIS A 157 16.92 -17.46 4.47
CA HIS A 157 16.53 -18.40 3.43
C HIS A 157 17.10 -18.08 2.04
N GLN A 158 17.94 -17.05 1.92
CA GLN A 158 18.56 -16.61 0.66
C GLN A 158 17.51 -16.34 -0.44
N LEU A 159 16.46 -15.58 -0.08
CA LEU A 159 15.33 -15.23 -0.93
C LEU A 159 15.41 -13.78 -1.41
N SER A 160 14.74 -13.49 -2.51
CA SER A 160 14.57 -12.14 -2.99
C SER A 160 13.34 -11.51 -2.35
N LEU A 161 13.53 -10.39 -1.66
CA LEU A 161 12.47 -9.63 -1.01
C LEU A 161 12.58 -8.14 -1.34
N GLU A 162 11.50 -7.58 -1.82
CA GLU A 162 11.33 -6.13 -1.97
C GLU A 162 10.20 -5.64 -1.10
N ILE A 163 10.48 -4.64 -0.26
CA ILE A 163 9.48 -3.93 0.54
C ILE A 163 9.31 -2.53 -0.02
N LEU A 164 8.12 -2.21 -0.52
CA LEU A 164 7.77 -0.88 -1.01
C LEU A 164 7.01 -0.14 0.09
N ARG A 165 7.64 0.80 0.79
CA ARG A 165 6.98 1.68 1.77
C ARG A 165 6.14 2.70 1.01
N VAL A 166 4.85 2.39 0.92
CA VAL A 166 3.88 3.19 0.16
C VAL A 166 3.55 4.47 0.92
N PHE A 167 3.62 5.61 0.22
CA PHE A 167 3.24 6.93 0.75
C PHE A 167 1.73 7.16 0.56
N HIS A 168 1.28 8.39 0.27
CA HIS A 168 -0.14 8.72 0.27
C HIS A 168 -0.80 8.32 -1.06
N VAL A 169 -1.61 7.28 -1.03
CA VAL A 169 -2.32 6.78 -2.21
C VAL A 169 -3.76 7.30 -2.20
N TYR A 170 -4.23 7.71 -3.36
CA TYR A 170 -5.61 8.13 -3.58
C TYR A 170 -6.18 7.51 -4.86
N GLY A 171 -7.51 7.47 -4.98
CA GLY A 171 -8.18 7.04 -6.20
C GLY A 171 -9.43 6.22 -5.98
N GLU A 172 -9.94 5.63 -7.07
CA GLU A 172 -11.18 4.86 -7.06
C GLU A 172 -11.04 3.61 -6.16
N GLY A 173 -12.01 3.36 -5.29
CA GLY A 173 -11.99 2.25 -4.33
C GLY A 173 -11.29 2.57 -3.00
N GLU A 174 -10.77 3.78 -2.81
CA GLU A 174 -10.31 4.23 -1.49
C GLU A 174 -11.47 4.26 -0.49
N ALA A 175 -11.19 4.08 0.80
CA ALA A 175 -12.23 4.08 1.83
C ALA A 175 -12.93 5.44 1.90
N GLU A 176 -14.27 5.44 1.90
CA GLU A 176 -15.13 6.65 1.82
C GLU A 176 -14.88 7.70 2.91
N THR A 177 -14.26 7.30 4.02
CA THR A 177 -13.90 8.19 5.14
C THR A 177 -12.55 8.89 4.96
N ARG A 178 -11.81 8.55 3.90
CA ARG A 178 -10.51 9.15 3.61
C ARG A 178 -10.69 10.50 2.90
N PHE A 179 -9.60 11.25 2.83
CA PHE A 179 -9.61 12.63 2.36
C PHE A 179 -10.10 12.77 0.92
N TRP A 180 -9.50 12.05 -0.03
CA TRP A 180 -9.86 12.19 -1.45
C TRP A 180 -11.31 11.77 -1.75
N PRO A 181 -11.85 10.61 -1.27
CA PRO A 181 -13.24 10.26 -1.49
C PRO A 181 -14.22 11.23 -0.83
N SER A 182 -13.90 11.74 0.37
CA SER A 182 -14.72 12.73 1.06
C SER A 182 -14.77 14.05 0.29
N LEU A 183 -13.62 14.52 -0.20
CA LEU A 183 -13.48 15.71 -1.05
C LEU A 183 -14.30 15.55 -2.35
N ARG A 184 -14.15 14.40 -3.03
CA ARG A 184 -14.88 14.06 -4.26
C ARG A 184 -16.40 14.09 -4.05
N ARG A 185 -16.87 13.46 -2.98
CA ARG A 185 -18.29 13.41 -2.67
C ARG A 185 -18.88 14.81 -2.47
N ALA A 186 -18.23 15.67 -1.69
CA ALA A 186 -18.66 17.05 -1.50
C ALA A 186 -18.63 17.85 -2.81
N ALA A 187 -17.57 17.71 -3.59
CA ALA A 187 -17.44 18.39 -4.89
C ALA A 187 -18.57 18.03 -5.85
N LEU A 188 -18.86 16.74 -6.02
CA LEU A 188 -19.92 16.27 -6.92
C LEU A 188 -21.33 16.60 -6.43
N ALA A 189 -21.51 16.71 -5.10
CA ALA A 189 -22.79 17.17 -4.51
C ALA A 189 -22.95 18.70 -4.59
N GLY A 190 -21.91 19.44 -4.92
CA GLY A 190 -21.92 20.92 -4.90
C GLY A 190 -21.95 21.51 -3.49
N GLU A 191 -21.51 20.72 -2.50
CA GLU A 191 -21.48 21.09 -1.09
C GLU A 191 -20.17 21.78 -0.72
N ASP A 192 -20.18 22.65 0.30
CA ASP A 192 -18.96 23.21 0.88
C ASP A 192 -18.17 22.10 1.59
N PHE A 193 -16.84 22.10 1.45
CA PHE A 193 -15.95 21.14 2.10
C PHE A 193 -15.04 21.83 3.11
N GLN A 194 -15.22 21.50 4.39
CA GLN A 194 -14.39 22.04 5.46
C GLN A 194 -13.12 21.20 5.61
N MET A 195 -11.98 21.87 5.67
CA MET A 195 -10.67 21.22 5.88
C MET A 195 -9.76 22.11 6.75
N THR A 196 -8.61 21.58 7.14
CA THR A 196 -7.56 22.38 7.77
C THR A 196 -7.07 23.46 6.80
N ASP A 197 -6.12 24.32 7.20
CA ASP A 197 -5.49 25.25 6.25
C ASP A 197 -4.78 24.55 5.09
N GLY A 198 -4.54 23.23 5.21
CA GLY A 198 -4.01 22.39 4.15
C GLY A 198 -2.53 22.62 3.84
N GLU A 199 -1.77 23.18 4.77
CA GLU A 199 -0.34 23.46 4.60
C GLU A 199 0.54 22.20 4.64
N GLN A 200 0.00 21.06 5.11
CA GLN A 200 0.77 19.82 5.20
C GLN A 200 1.27 19.42 3.80
N ILE A 201 2.55 19.13 3.69
CA ILE A 201 3.17 18.65 2.46
C ILE A 201 3.13 17.12 2.45
N ARG A 202 2.60 16.56 1.37
CA ARG A 202 2.46 15.13 1.15
C ARG A 202 2.87 14.78 -0.28
N ASP A 203 3.23 13.53 -0.48
CA ASP A 203 3.46 12.96 -1.81
C ASP A 203 2.25 12.07 -2.15
N PHE A 204 1.42 12.55 -3.06
CA PHE A 204 0.18 11.88 -3.45
C PHE A 204 0.38 11.05 -4.72
N MET A 205 -0.06 9.79 -4.68
CA MET A 205 0.05 8.86 -5.81
C MET A 205 -1.31 8.33 -6.25
N PRO A 206 -1.63 8.35 -7.55
CA PRO A 206 -2.79 7.60 -8.05
C PRO A 206 -2.63 6.10 -7.77
N VAL A 207 -3.70 5.45 -7.33
CA VAL A 207 -3.68 4.01 -7.00
C VAL A 207 -3.30 3.14 -8.19
N GLU A 208 -3.69 3.55 -9.39
CA GLU A 208 -3.36 2.86 -10.65
C GLU A 208 -1.84 2.83 -10.88
N ALA A 209 -1.16 3.93 -10.61
CA ALA A 209 0.30 4.04 -10.71
C ALA A 209 1.00 3.19 -9.65
N VAL A 210 0.47 3.17 -8.42
CA VAL A 210 0.98 2.29 -7.35
C VAL A 210 0.83 0.82 -7.73
N ALA A 211 -0.35 0.41 -8.18
CA ALA A 211 -0.60 -0.97 -8.62
C ALA A 211 0.32 -1.36 -9.80
N ARG A 212 0.53 -0.44 -10.75
CA ARG A 212 1.45 -0.63 -11.87
C ARG A 212 2.88 -0.83 -11.41
N THR A 213 3.34 -0.03 -10.45
CA THR A 213 4.69 -0.19 -9.90
C THR A 213 4.88 -1.57 -9.26
N PHE A 214 3.90 -2.06 -8.49
CA PHE A 214 3.98 -3.43 -7.97
C PHE A 214 4.07 -4.47 -9.08
N LEU A 215 3.32 -4.31 -10.16
CA LEU A 215 3.37 -5.21 -11.31
C LEU A 215 4.72 -5.13 -12.04
N ASP A 216 5.25 -3.93 -12.26
CA ASP A 216 6.56 -3.73 -12.88
C ASP A 216 7.67 -4.38 -12.05
N ARG A 217 7.61 -4.24 -10.71
CA ARG A 217 8.57 -4.94 -9.82
C ARG A 217 8.48 -6.46 -9.94
N VAL A 218 7.30 -7.01 -10.13
CA VAL A 218 7.09 -8.46 -10.33
C VAL A 218 7.67 -8.94 -11.67
N THR A 219 7.56 -8.13 -12.70
CA THR A 219 7.91 -8.53 -14.08
C THR A 219 9.33 -8.18 -14.51
N MET A 220 10.10 -7.48 -13.68
CA MET A 220 11.52 -7.15 -13.97
C MET A 220 12.34 -8.41 -14.24
N PRO A 221 13.04 -8.47 -15.40
CA PRO A 221 13.68 -9.71 -15.85
C PRO A 221 14.92 -10.11 -15.04
N ASP A 222 15.72 -9.15 -14.60
CA ASP A 222 17.03 -9.41 -13.96
C ASP A 222 17.00 -9.16 -12.45
N HIS A 223 16.19 -9.94 -11.74
CA HIS A 223 16.15 -9.85 -10.27
C HIS A 223 17.20 -10.77 -9.64
N PRO A 224 18.13 -10.24 -8.82
CA PRO A 224 19.13 -11.09 -8.13
C PRO A 224 18.44 -12.15 -7.27
N ALA A 225 18.99 -13.37 -7.28
CA ALA A 225 18.39 -14.54 -6.64
C ALA A 225 18.28 -14.44 -5.11
N SER A 226 19.05 -13.54 -4.48
CA SER A 226 19.03 -13.35 -3.02
C SER A 226 19.32 -11.89 -2.67
N MET A 227 18.32 -11.02 -2.82
CA MET A 227 18.48 -9.60 -2.49
C MET A 227 17.31 -9.09 -1.66
N VAL A 228 17.62 -8.48 -0.51
CA VAL A 228 16.64 -7.79 0.33
C VAL A 228 16.77 -6.30 0.09
N GLN A 229 15.70 -5.67 -0.40
CA GLN A 229 15.65 -4.23 -0.70
C GLN A 229 14.42 -3.57 -0.11
N ILE A 230 14.60 -2.34 0.37
CA ILE A 230 13.50 -1.50 0.86
C ILE A 230 13.51 -0.22 0.02
N PHE A 231 12.34 0.13 -0.51
CA PHE A 231 12.14 1.34 -1.30
C PHE A 231 11.04 2.20 -0.67
N ASN A 232 11.18 3.51 -0.79
CA ASN A 232 10.07 4.43 -0.63
C ASN A 232 9.32 4.50 -1.97
N LEU A 233 8.04 4.20 -1.97
CA LEU A 233 7.19 4.34 -3.15
C LEU A 233 6.44 5.66 -3.05
N SER A 234 6.79 6.59 -3.93
CA SER A 234 6.29 7.97 -3.96
C SER A 234 6.20 8.47 -5.40
N SER A 235 5.48 9.58 -5.63
CA SER A 235 5.42 10.22 -6.95
C SER A 235 6.69 11.02 -7.26
N GLY A 236 7.40 11.49 -6.22
CA GLY A 236 8.49 12.45 -6.35
C GLY A 236 8.02 13.89 -6.62
N MET A 237 6.72 14.15 -6.51
CA MET A 237 6.09 15.46 -6.70
C MET A 237 5.29 15.86 -5.46
N PRO A 238 5.97 16.21 -4.35
CA PRO A 238 5.28 16.61 -3.13
C PRO A 238 4.50 17.93 -3.34
N MET A 239 3.32 18.00 -2.74
CA MET A 239 2.48 19.18 -2.77
C MET A 239 1.73 19.37 -1.45
N SER A 240 1.19 20.57 -1.22
CA SER A 240 0.35 20.82 -0.06
C SER A 240 -1.00 20.11 -0.21
N VAL A 241 -1.61 19.73 0.92
CA VAL A 241 -2.98 19.20 0.94
C VAL A 241 -3.95 20.22 0.35
N ARG A 242 -3.69 21.54 0.54
CA ARG A 242 -4.46 22.62 -0.07
C ARG A 242 -4.39 22.56 -1.59
N SER A 243 -3.17 22.58 -2.17
CA SER A 243 -2.99 22.53 -3.63
C SER A 243 -3.63 21.28 -4.24
N PHE A 244 -3.49 20.12 -3.57
CA PHE A 244 -4.15 18.91 -3.99
C PHE A 244 -5.68 19.02 -3.99
N ALA A 245 -6.25 19.64 -2.93
CA ALA A 245 -7.70 19.85 -2.86
C ALA A 245 -8.19 20.82 -3.94
N GLU A 246 -7.50 21.94 -4.15
CA GLU A 246 -7.84 22.96 -5.15
C GLU A 246 -7.80 22.39 -6.57
N GLU A 247 -6.77 21.60 -6.90
CA GLU A 247 -6.63 20.94 -8.21
C GLU A 247 -7.82 19.99 -8.47
N TRP A 248 -8.16 19.12 -7.53
CA TRP A 248 -9.26 18.20 -7.68
C TRP A 248 -10.62 18.91 -7.66
N TRP A 249 -10.79 19.95 -6.85
CA TRP A 249 -12.01 20.74 -6.80
C TRP A 249 -12.32 21.42 -8.13
N GLN A 250 -11.28 21.97 -8.76
CA GLN A 250 -11.37 22.55 -10.10
C GLN A 250 -11.66 21.46 -11.16
N LYS A 251 -10.96 20.33 -11.11
CA LYS A 251 -11.13 19.23 -12.05
C LYS A 251 -12.52 18.62 -12.05
N TRP A 252 -13.20 18.64 -10.89
CA TRP A 252 -14.59 18.19 -10.78
C TRP A 252 -15.61 19.32 -11.01
N GLU A 253 -15.19 20.51 -11.37
CA GLU A 253 -16.05 21.67 -11.63
C GLU A 253 -17.06 21.94 -10.51
N SER A 254 -16.64 21.76 -9.26
CA SER A 254 -17.49 21.85 -8.09
C SER A 254 -18.15 23.23 -7.95
N LYS A 255 -19.43 23.25 -7.54
CA LYS A 255 -20.18 24.47 -7.24
C LYS A 255 -20.05 24.92 -5.78
N GLY A 256 -19.62 24.01 -4.89
CA GLY A 256 -19.34 24.32 -3.50
C GLY A 256 -18.03 25.08 -3.31
N ARG A 257 -17.67 25.36 -2.07
CA ARG A 257 -16.44 26.07 -1.70
C ARG A 257 -15.53 25.18 -0.85
N LEU A 258 -14.24 25.30 -1.04
CA LEU A 258 -13.25 24.82 -0.07
C LEU A 258 -13.16 25.83 1.09
N VAL A 259 -13.43 25.36 2.31
CA VAL A 259 -13.39 26.18 3.53
C VAL A 259 -12.12 25.81 4.29
N PHE A 260 -11.06 26.57 4.06
CA PHE A 260 -9.78 26.39 4.74
C PHE A 260 -9.84 26.89 6.18
N GLY A 261 -9.16 26.20 7.11
CA GLY A 261 -9.22 26.52 8.54
C GLY A 261 -10.55 26.15 9.21
N GLY A 262 -11.48 25.53 8.48
CA GLY A 262 -12.78 25.11 9.02
C GLY A 262 -12.70 24.03 10.09
N ILE A 263 -11.61 23.26 10.08
CA ILE A 263 -11.26 22.29 11.12
C ILE A 263 -9.80 22.48 11.57
N PRO A 264 -9.47 22.29 12.85
CA PRO A 264 -8.11 22.43 13.33
C PRO A 264 -7.23 21.26 12.89
N TYR A 265 -5.91 21.46 12.84
CA TYR A 265 -4.94 20.37 12.73
C TYR A 265 -5.08 19.40 13.92
N ARG A 266 -4.81 18.12 13.67
CA ARG A 266 -4.73 17.12 14.73
C ARG A 266 -3.50 17.42 15.61
N SER A 267 -3.61 17.11 16.89
CA SER A 267 -2.44 17.17 17.76
C SER A 267 -1.33 16.24 17.23
N GLY A 268 -0.13 16.77 17.05
CA GLY A 268 1.00 16.02 16.48
C GLY A 268 0.89 15.77 14.96
N GLU A 269 0.13 16.59 14.24
CA GLU A 269 0.08 16.52 12.77
C GLU A 269 1.46 16.83 12.18
N ALA A 270 2.03 15.87 11.45
CA ALA A 270 3.28 16.09 10.74
C ALA A 270 3.04 17.06 9.56
N MET A 271 3.71 18.20 9.56
CA MET A 271 3.53 19.21 8.50
C MET A 271 4.24 18.83 7.20
N GLN A 272 5.32 18.07 7.27
CA GLN A 272 6.01 17.52 6.10
C GLN A 272 6.23 16.04 6.26
N TYR A 273 5.81 15.25 5.26
CA TYR A 273 5.99 13.80 5.27
C TYR A 273 6.16 13.32 3.83
N VAL A 274 7.40 13.39 3.33
CA VAL A 274 7.77 13.24 1.93
C VAL A 274 8.91 12.21 1.83
N ALA A 275 8.87 11.36 0.83
CA ALA A 275 9.95 10.42 0.56
C ALA A 275 11.19 11.16 0.05
N GLY A 276 12.36 10.79 0.53
CA GLY A 276 13.61 11.07 -0.15
C GLY A 276 13.64 10.40 -1.51
N GLN A 277 14.51 10.84 -2.41
CA GLN A 277 14.61 10.32 -3.77
C GLN A 277 14.53 8.80 -3.74
N SER A 278 13.37 8.30 -4.15
CA SER A 278 13.09 6.88 -4.26
C SER A 278 13.81 6.39 -5.51
N GLN A 279 14.41 5.22 -5.44
CA GLN A 279 14.93 4.56 -6.64
C GLN A 279 13.79 4.12 -7.59
N ILE A 280 12.54 4.26 -7.15
CA ILE A 280 11.34 3.97 -7.91
C ILE A 280 10.49 5.24 -7.99
N ASN A 281 10.70 6.04 -9.04
CA ASN A 281 9.86 7.19 -9.35
C ASN A 281 8.81 6.80 -10.39
N LEU A 282 7.56 7.20 -10.18
CA LEU A 282 6.46 6.97 -11.13
C LEU A 282 6.63 7.72 -12.45
N HIS A 283 7.59 8.65 -12.58
CA HIS A 283 7.83 9.47 -13.76
C HIS A 283 8.13 8.68 -15.05
N ASN A 284 8.50 7.41 -14.96
CA ASN A 284 8.79 6.57 -16.14
C ASN A 284 7.58 5.74 -16.60
N SER A 285 6.39 5.95 -16.02
CA SER A 285 5.20 5.10 -16.24
C SER A 285 3.96 5.88 -16.71
N LEU A 286 4.11 7.16 -17.08
CA LEU A 286 3.03 8.00 -17.64
C LEU A 286 3.24 8.21 -19.14
#